data_5465295547d768b97fb41133aeaebc3e
#
_entry.id   5465295547d768b97fb41133aeaebc3e
#
_cell.length_a   1.000
_cell.length_b   1.000
_cell.length_c   1.000
_cell.angle_alpha   90.00
_cell.angle_beta   90.00
_cell.angle_gamma   90.00
#
_symmetry.space_group_name_H-M   'P 1'
#
loop_
_entity.id
_entity.type
_entity.pdbx_description
1 polymer ?
#
loop_
_entity_poly.entity_id
_entity_poly.type
_entity_poly.pdbx_seq_one_letter_code
_entity_poly.pdbx_strand_id
1 'polypeptide(L)'
;TGVNMGRQGTLCYWLLHMLSFVTGNLDRRGGNLYSLGFYPAAKAGKLDVSNVFFPSEHGELRHVRGALPGNLLADMIESREEPIRALVVIAGNPVLSMGGGERLRKAFEKLELLVVLDMFRSATGEYADYLLPCTDMLERRDLNICGLGMQHQPFVQYTDAVVPAAAERKEE
;
A
#
# COMPACT_ATOMS: atom_id res chain seq x y z
N THR A 1 -6.75 -2.02 -11.99
CA THR A 1 -5.38 -1.50 -11.70
C THR A 1 -4.58 -1.38 -12.98
N GLY A 2 -4.46 -2.44 -13.81
CA GLY A 2 -3.63 -2.44 -15.03
C GLY A 2 -3.91 -1.28 -16.00
N VAL A 3 -5.17 -0.91 -16.17
CA VAL A 3 -5.58 0.20 -17.04
C VAL A 3 -4.95 1.53 -16.63
N ASN A 4 -4.72 1.73 -15.33
CA ASN A 4 -4.21 3.00 -14.79
C ASN A 4 -2.67 3.09 -14.77
N MET A 5 -1.98 2.01 -15.11
CA MET A 5 -0.50 1.94 -15.00
C MET A 5 0.23 2.49 -16.23
N GLY A 6 -0.47 2.71 -17.35
CA GLY A 6 0.11 3.29 -18.55
C GLY A 6 0.13 4.81 -18.55
N ARG A 7 0.85 5.39 -19.53
CA ARG A 7 0.93 6.86 -19.72
C ARG A 7 -0.43 7.55 -19.84
N GLN A 8 -1.43 6.84 -20.35
CA GLN A 8 -2.79 7.33 -20.53
C GLN A 8 -3.76 6.79 -19.49
N GLY A 9 -3.26 6.36 -18.33
CA GLY A 9 -4.08 5.72 -17.28
C GLY A 9 -5.30 6.54 -16.87
N THR A 10 -5.13 7.84 -16.65
CA THR A 10 -6.24 8.75 -16.31
C THR A 10 -7.28 8.81 -17.42
N LEU A 11 -6.85 8.94 -18.69
CA LEU A 11 -7.76 8.96 -19.83
C LEU A 11 -8.50 7.63 -19.98
N CYS A 12 -7.79 6.51 -19.87
CA CYS A 12 -8.41 5.18 -19.94
C CYS A 12 -9.44 4.98 -18.83
N TYR A 13 -9.14 5.40 -17.61
CA TYR A 13 -10.08 5.33 -16.49
C TYR A 13 -11.32 6.19 -16.74
N TRP A 14 -11.13 7.42 -17.22
CA TRP A 14 -12.22 8.32 -17.61
C TRP A 14 -13.10 7.71 -18.70
N LEU A 15 -12.50 7.12 -19.76
CA LEU A 15 -13.23 6.46 -20.83
C LEU A 15 -14.08 5.28 -20.36
N LEU A 16 -13.60 4.51 -19.38
CA LEU A 16 -14.40 3.45 -18.75
C LEU A 16 -15.64 4.01 -18.06
N HIS A 17 -15.52 5.14 -17.36
CA HIS A 17 -16.68 5.80 -16.76
C HIS A 17 -17.62 6.38 -17.83
N MET A 18 -17.07 6.91 -18.92
CA MET A 18 -17.88 7.42 -20.04
C MET A 18 -18.64 6.27 -20.72
N LEU A 19 -18.02 5.11 -20.87
CA LEU A 19 -18.72 3.93 -21.38
C LEU A 19 -19.89 3.55 -20.47
N SER A 20 -19.69 3.54 -19.17
CA SER A 20 -20.78 3.29 -18.22
C SER A 20 -21.89 4.35 -18.29
N PHE A 21 -21.51 5.62 -18.52
CA PHE A 21 -22.46 6.71 -18.68
C PHE A 21 -23.31 6.56 -19.95
N VAL A 22 -22.69 6.40 -21.12
CA VAL A 22 -23.42 6.31 -22.40
C VAL A 22 -24.28 5.06 -22.53
N THR A 23 -23.92 3.99 -21.80
CA THR A 23 -24.73 2.76 -21.75
C THR A 23 -25.79 2.80 -20.64
N GLY A 24 -25.91 3.90 -19.91
CA GLY A 24 -26.89 4.06 -18.83
C GLY A 24 -26.59 3.21 -17.58
N ASN A 25 -25.34 2.79 -17.38
CA ASN A 25 -24.91 1.94 -16.27
C ASN A 25 -24.20 2.72 -15.15
N LEU A 26 -24.10 4.04 -15.26
CA LEU A 26 -23.50 4.87 -14.25
C LEU A 26 -24.50 5.13 -13.11
N ASP A 27 -24.06 4.90 -11.88
CA ASP A 27 -24.83 5.07 -10.63
C ASP A 27 -26.19 4.35 -10.63
N ARG A 28 -26.22 3.14 -11.16
CA ARG A 28 -27.40 2.28 -11.21
C ARG A 28 -27.14 0.90 -10.65
N ARG A 29 -28.17 0.28 -10.07
CA ARG A 29 -28.15 -1.12 -9.64
C ARG A 29 -27.81 -2.02 -10.83
N GLY A 30 -26.79 -2.86 -10.68
CA GLY A 30 -26.23 -3.72 -11.75
C GLY A 30 -25.15 -3.06 -12.59
N GLY A 31 -24.90 -1.76 -12.39
CA GLY A 31 -23.82 -0.99 -13.01
C GLY A 31 -22.80 -0.47 -12.00
N ASN A 32 -22.11 0.59 -12.34
CA ASN A 32 -21.14 1.25 -11.46
C ASN A 32 -21.87 2.14 -10.45
N LEU A 33 -21.79 1.80 -9.17
CA LEU A 33 -22.40 2.57 -8.09
C LEU A 33 -21.38 3.50 -7.44
N TYR A 34 -21.78 4.73 -7.16
CA TYR A 34 -21.06 5.65 -6.29
C TYR A 34 -21.62 5.56 -4.86
N SER A 35 -21.15 4.55 -4.14
CA SER A 35 -21.59 4.39 -2.76
C SER A 35 -20.86 5.35 -1.82
N LEU A 36 -21.51 5.74 -0.74
CA LEU A 36 -20.88 6.52 0.31
C LEU A 36 -19.95 5.65 1.17
N GLY A 37 -20.10 4.32 1.13
CA GLY A 37 -19.42 3.41 2.02
C GLY A 37 -19.75 3.64 3.49
N PHE A 38 -19.00 3.00 4.38
CA PHE A 38 -19.13 3.23 5.82
C PHE A 38 -18.61 4.63 6.21
N TYR A 39 -17.55 5.10 5.57
CA TYR A 39 -17.09 6.48 5.67
C TYR A 39 -16.89 7.07 4.26
N PRO A 40 -17.15 8.37 4.09
CA PRO A 40 -17.07 9.01 2.78
C PRO A 40 -15.59 9.22 2.38
N ALA A 41 -14.92 8.15 1.93
CA ALA A 41 -13.51 8.18 1.56
C ALA A 41 -13.18 9.27 0.54
N ALA A 42 -14.11 9.58 -0.38
CA ALA A 42 -13.95 10.66 -1.33
C ALA A 42 -13.99 12.07 -0.69
N LYS A 43 -14.61 12.21 0.49
CA LYS A 43 -14.69 13.47 1.24
C LYS A 43 -13.59 13.58 2.30
N ALA A 44 -13.04 12.45 2.75
CA ALA A 44 -12.07 12.38 3.83
C ALA A 44 -10.67 12.89 3.46
N GLY A 45 -10.46 13.42 2.29
CA GLY A 45 -9.13 13.75 1.87
C GLY A 45 -9.00 14.99 1.02
N LYS A 46 -9.14 16.16 1.61
CA LYS A 46 -8.17 17.20 1.27
C LYS A 46 -6.88 16.86 2.02
N LEU A 47 -6.23 15.78 1.63
CA LEU A 47 -4.82 15.65 1.90
C LEU A 47 -4.18 16.82 1.17
N ASP A 48 -3.61 17.72 1.94
CA ASP A 48 -2.73 18.73 1.42
C ASP A 48 -1.62 18.00 0.67
N VAL A 49 -1.78 17.89 -0.63
CA VAL A 49 -0.74 17.43 -1.55
C VAL A 49 0.25 18.57 -1.73
N SER A 50 0.65 19.21 -0.61
CA SER A 50 1.72 20.15 -0.61
C SER A 50 2.91 19.49 -1.30
N ASN A 51 3.63 20.28 -2.04
CA ASN A 51 4.73 19.95 -2.93
C ASN A 51 5.93 19.31 -2.18
N VAL A 52 5.71 18.26 -1.42
CA VAL A 52 6.80 17.47 -0.85
C VAL A 52 7.35 16.64 -1.98
N PHE A 53 8.51 17.03 -2.46
CA PHE A 53 9.28 16.31 -3.45
C PHE A 53 10.39 15.56 -2.71
N PHE A 54 10.64 14.34 -3.11
CA PHE A 54 11.82 13.62 -2.70
C PHE A 54 12.88 13.82 -3.79
N PRO A 55 14.05 14.41 -3.49
CA PRO A 55 15.12 14.55 -4.46
C PRO A 55 15.65 13.16 -4.83
N SER A 56 15.82 12.91 -6.12
CA SER A 56 16.39 11.67 -6.62
C SER A 56 17.27 11.93 -7.83
N GLU A 57 18.09 10.95 -8.21
CA GLU A 57 18.89 10.99 -9.44
C GLU A 57 18.03 11.11 -10.71
N HIS A 58 16.73 10.80 -10.60
CA HIS A 58 15.75 10.91 -11.68
C HIS A 58 14.94 12.22 -11.64
N GLY A 59 15.37 13.20 -10.83
CA GLY A 59 14.68 14.45 -10.59
C GLY A 59 13.79 14.40 -9.33
N GLU A 60 12.96 15.41 -9.17
CA GLU A 60 12.06 15.52 -8.04
C GLU A 60 10.91 14.51 -8.15
N LEU A 61 10.79 13.64 -7.17
CA LEU A 61 9.69 12.67 -7.08
C LEU A 61 8.54 13.26 -6.29
N ARG A 62 7.38 13.31 -6.90
CA ARG A 62 6.16 13.76 -6.25
C ARG A 62 5.49 12.60 -5.52
N HIS A 63 5.19 12.78 -4.24
CA HIS A 63 4.38 11.80 -3.53
C HIS A 63 2.90 11.87 -3.95
N VAL A 64 2.20 10.74 -3.90
CA VAL A 64 0.76 10.66 -4.08
C VAL A 64 0.14 10.24 -2.76
N ARG A 65 -0.56 11.15 -2.09
CA ARG A 65 -1.15 10.92 -0.75
C ARG A 65 -0.15 10.37 0.28
N GLY A 66 1.05 10.92 0.30
CA GLY A 66 2.12 10.46 1.19
C GLY A 66 2.89 9.24 0.70
N ALA A 67 2.49 8.62 -0.42
CA ALA A 67 3.19 7.48 -0.99
C ALA A 67 4.20 7.93 -2.05
N LEU A 68 5.41 7.43 -1.98
CA LEU A 68 6.46 7.56 -2.98
C LEU A 68 6.48 6.34 -3.90
N PRO A 69 7.05 6.44 -5.12
CA PRO A 69 7.15 5.31 -6.03
C PRO A 69 8.03 4.18 -5.45
N GLY A 70 7.41 3.05 -5.08
CA GLY A 70 8.11 1.92 -4.46
C GLY A 70 9.25 1.34 -5.33
N ASN A 71 9.13 1.39 -6.65
CA ASN A 71 10.20 0.94 -7.55
C ASN A 71 11.49 1.78 -7.47
N LEU A 72 11.43 2.94 -6.83
CA LEU A 72 12.60 3.80 -6.58
C LEU A 72 13.12 3.67 -5.15
N LEU A 73 12.67 2.69 -4.38
CA LEU A 73 13.11 2.49 -3.00
C LEU A 73 14.63 2.31 -2.90
N ALA A 74 15.24 1.56 -3.82
CA ALA A 74 16.70 1.44 -3.86
C ALA A 74 17.41 2.78 -4.09
N ASP A 75 16.87 3.62 -5.00
CA ASP A 75 17.42 4.96 -5.25
C ASP A 75 17.28 5.86 -4.02
N MET A 76 16.18 5.77 -3.29
CA MET A 76 15.96 6.55 -2.08
C MET A 76 16.89 6.13 -0.94
N ILE A 77 17.19 4.83 -0.81
CA ILE A 77 18.17 4.33 0.17
C ILE A 77 19.59 4.78 -0.23
N GLU A 78 19.90 4.78 -1.52
CA GLU A 78 21.22 5.12 -2.06
C GLU A 78 21.39 6.62 -2.34
N SER A 79 20.40 7.45 -2.02
CA SER A 79 20.47 8.91 -2.23
C SER A 79 21.71 9.52 -1.54
N ARG A 80 22.35 10.47 -2.22
CA ARG A 80 23.52 11.18 -1.67
C ARG A 80 23.15 12.30 -0.72
N GLU A 81 21.99 12.90 -0.93
CA GLU A 81 21.55 14.08 -0.16
C GLU A 81 20.76 13.69 1.08
N GLU A 82 19.74 12.84 0.88
CA GLU A 82 18.83 12.41 1.94
C GLU A 82 18.57 10.90 1.86
N PRO A 83 19.53 10.05 2.25
CA PRO A 83 19.35 8.61 2.19
C PRO A 83 18.34 8.14 3.25
N ILE A 84 17.52 7.17 2.88
CA ILE A 84 16.75 6.40 3.84
C ILE A 84 17.73 5.53 4.63
N ARG A 85 17.83 5.75 5.95
CA ARG A 85 18.74 5.04 6.84
C ARG A 85 18.04 3.93 7.61
N ALA A 86 16.75 4.12 7.90
CA ALA A 86 15.93 3.14 8.59
C ALA A 86 14.66 2.83 7.80
N LEU A 87 14.27 1.57 7.73
CA LEU A 87 13.08 1.12 7.04
C LEU A 87 12.29 0.15 7.91
N VAL A 88 10.99 0.34 7.98
CA VAL A 88 10.06 -0.60 8.57
C VAL A 88 9.17 -1.17 7.47
N VAL A 89 9.17 -2.48 7.31
CA VAL A 89 8.35 -3.20 6.34
C VAL A 89 7.25 -3.94 7.09
N ILE A 90 6.01 -3.65 6.77
CA ILE A 90 4.84 -4.27 7.42
C ILE A 90 4.10 -5.10 6.37
N ALA A 91 3.94 -6.40 6.64
CA ALA A 91 3.16 -7.33 5.82
C ALA A 91 3.51 -7.28 4.32
N GLY A 92 4.80 -7.19 4.00
CA GLY A 92 5.25 -7.00 2.62
C GLY A 92 6.57 -7.68 2.30
N ASN A 93 6.77 -8.00 1.02
CA ASN A 93 8.01 -8.61 0.53
C ASN A 93 8.56 -7.81 -0.66
N PRO A 94 9.05 -6.57 -0.43
CA PRO A 94 9.55 -5.70 -1.49
C PRO A 94 10.65 -6.34 -2.35
N VAL A 95 11.50 -7.19 -1.80
CA VAL A 95 12.53 -7.91 -2.57
C VAL A 95 11.94 -8.73 -3.71
N LEU A 96 10.75 -9.30 -3.53
CA LEU A 96 10.08 -10.08 -4.57
C LEU A 96 9.00 -9.28 -5.34
N SER A 97 8.36 -8.31 -4.69
CA SER A 97 7.19 -7.63 -5.27
C SER A 97 7.53 -6.34 -6.02
N MET A 98 8.68 -5.74 -5.78
CA MET A 98 9.11 -4.51 -6.44
C MET A 98 10.08 -4.78 -7.58
N GLY A 99 10.12 -3.88 -8.56
CA GLY A 99 11.08 -3.94 -9.66
C GLY A 99 12.52 -3.78 -9.16
N GLY A 100 13.47 -4.45 -9.82
CA GLY A 100 14.88 -4.31 -9.49
C GLY A 100 15.31 -5.03 -8.20
N GLY A 101 14.74 -6.18 -7.89
CA GLY A 101 14.95 -6.90 -6.65
C GLY A 101 16.43 -7.14 -6.27
N GLU A 102 17.30 -7.42 -7.24
CA GLU A 102 18.75 -7.58 -6.96
C GLU A 102 19.39 -6.27 -6.50
N ARG A 103 19.03 -5.15 -7.10
CA ARG A 103 19.50 -3.83 -6.67
C ARG A 103 18.94 -3.48 -5.28
N LEU A 104 17.68 -3.82 -5.04
CA LEU A 104 17.04 -3.57 -3.76
C LEU A 104 17.70 -4.38 -2.63
N ARG A 105 18.09 -5.63 -2.88
CA ARG A 105 18.87 -6.43 -1.91
C ARG A 105 20.15 -5.71 -1.48
N LYS A 106 20.94 -5.24 -2.46
CA LYS A 106 22.19 -4.49 -2.20
C LYS A 106 21.93 -3.15 -1.49
N ALA A 107 20.80 -2.50 -1.77
CA ALA A 107 20.41 -1.29 -1.07
C ALA A 107 20.06 -1.56 0.39
N PHE A 108 19.39 -2.66 0.70
CA PHE A 108 19.06 -3.03 2.07
C PHE A 108 20.31 -3.26 2.95
N GLU A 109 21.40 -3.72 2.39
CA GLU A 109 22.69 -3.87 3.10
C GLU A 109 23.29 -2.52 3.56
N LYS A 110 22.79 -1.39 3.01
CA LYS A 110 23.22 -0.03 3.37
C LYS A 110 22.34 0.63 4.42
N LEU A 111 21.20 0.02 4.76
CA LEU A 111 20.36 0.51 5.83
C LEU A 111 21.06 0.35 7.17
N GLU A 112 20.87 1.32 8.06
CA GLU A 112 21.32 1.22 9.44
C GLU A 112 20.36 0.42 10.31
N LEU A 113 19.09 0.33 9.87
CA LEU A 113 18.05 -0.43 10.55
C LEU A 113 17.00 -0.90 9.55
N LEU A 114 16.76 -2.19 9.49
CA LEU A 114 15.65 -2.81 8.80
C LEU A 114 14.82 -3.63 9.78
N VAL A 115 13.59 -3.21 10.02
CA VAL A 115 12.61 -3.94 10.82
C VAL A 115 11.55 -4.51 9.90
N VAL A 116 11.27 -5.79 9.99
CA VAL A 116 10.21 -6.46 9.22
C VAL A 116 9.19 -7.05 10.18
N LEU A 117 7.92 -6.66 10.00
CA LEU A 117 6.77 -7.26 10.67
C LEU A 117 6.08 -8.18 9.66
N ASP A 118 6.10 -9.47 9.88
CA ASP A 118 5.51 -10.44 8.96
C ASP A 118 5.17 -11.75 9.70
N MET A 119 4.25 -12.50 9.14
CA MET A 119 3.92 -13.86 9.62
C MET A 119 5.01 -14.87 9.27
N PHE A 120 5.79 -14.61 8.24
CA PHE A 120 6.79 -15.51 7.70
C PHE A 120 8.13 -14.81 7.50
N ARG A 121 9.21 -15.57 7.61
CA ARG A 121 10.52 -15.11 7.19
C ARG A 121 10.59 -15.04 5.67
N SER A 122 10.22 -13.89 5.13
CA SER A 122 10.20 -13.63 3.70
C SER A 122 11.60 -13.34 3.16
N ALA A 123 11.76 -13.26 1.83
CA ALA A 123 13.03 -12.86 1.20
C ALA A 123 13.49 -11.46 1.64
N THR A 124 12.58 -10.58 2.03
CA THR A 124 12.91 -9.30 2.66
C THR A 124 13.34 -9.49 4.10
N GLY A 125 12.69 -10.37 4.83
CA GLY A 125 13.02 -10.70 6.21
C GLY A 125 14.41 -11.31 6.39
N GLU A 126 15.02 -11.87 5.35
CA GLU A 126 16.42 -12.36 5.38
C GLU A 126 17.45 -11.24 5.58
N TYR A 127 17.10 -10.01 5.26
CA TYR A 127 17.95 -8.82 5.42
C TYR A 127 17.61 -8.01 6.67
N ALA A 128 16.58 -8.40 7.42
CA ALA A 128 16.10 -7.64 8.57
C ALA A 128 17.05 -7.77 9.77
N ASP A 129 17.32 -6.65 10.43
CA ASP A 129 17.97 -6.64 11.75
C ASP A 129 17.01 -7.19 12.81
N TYR A 130 15.71 -6.89 12.65
CA TYR A 130 14.64 -7.41 13.50
C TYR A 130 13.48 -7.92 12.65
N LEU A 131 13.17 -9.20 12.83
CA LEU A 131 11.96 -9.81 12.29
C LEU A 131 10.97 -10.03 13.44
N LEU A 132 9.89 -9.26 13.43
CA LEU A 132 8.85 -9.31 14.45
C LEU A 132 7.69 -10.18 13.94
N PRO A 133 7.38 -11.28 14.60
CA PRO A 133 6.32 -12.18 14.19
C PRO A 133 4.94 -11.59 14.49
N CYS A 134 4.07 -11.60 13.48
CA CYS A 134 2.68 -11.13 13.59
C CYS A 134 1.71 -12.29 13.70
N THR A 135 0.53 -12.03 14.26
CA THR A 135 -0.59 -12.95 14.28
C THR A 135 -1.18 -13.15 12.89
N ASP A 136 -1.72 -14.33 12.63
CA ASP A 136 -2.52 -14.56 11.43
C ASP A 136 -3.99 -14.12 11.63
N MET A 137 -4.79 -14.20 10.56
CA MET A 137 -6.17 -13.76 10.57
C MET A 137 -7.08 -14.53 11.53
N LEU A 138 -6.70 -15.72 11.97
CA LEU A 138 -7.48 -16.53 12.91
C LEU A 138 -7.08 -16.26 14.37
N GLU A 139 -5.89 -15.72 14.58
CA GLU A 139 -5.30 -15.46 15.88
C GLU A 139 -5.58 -14.04 16.40
N ARG A 140 -6.13 -13.16 15.57
CA ARG A 140 -6.36 -11.75 15.92
C ARG A 140 -7.80 -11.33 15.75
N ARG A 141 -8.16 -10.28 16.46
CA ARG A 141 -9.36 -9.52 16.15
C ARG A 141 -9.16 -8.76 14.87
N ASP A 142 -10.16 -8.73 14.02
CA ASP A 142 -10.06 -8.02 12.75
C ASP A 142 -11.26 -7.10 12.51
N LEU A 143 -10.96 -5.94 11.98
CA LEU A 143 -11.91 -4.98 11.47
C LEU A 143 -11.58 -4.73 10.01
N ASN A 144 -12.49 -5.09 9.11
CA ASN A 144 -12.27 -4.86 7.68
C ASN A 144 -12.23 -3.36 7.35
N ILE A 145 -11.06 -2.76 7.48
CA ILE A 145 -10.83 -1.34 7.17
C ILE A 145 -10.71 -1.14 5.66
N CYS A 146 -10.08 -2.09 4.95
CA CYS A 146 -9.93 -2.02 3.50
C CYS A 146 -11.29 -2.19 2.83
N GLY A 147 -11.67 -1.23 2.01
CA GLY A 147 -12.92 -1.28 1.26
C GLY A 147 -14.15 -0.74 1.97
N LEU A 148 -14.06 -0.32 3.24
CA LEU A 148 -15.18 0.33 3.95
C LEU A 148 -15.77 1.53 3.18
N GLY A 149 -14.93 2.26 2.45
CA GLY A 149 -15.36 3.38 1.60
C GLY A 149 -15.97 2.97 0.26
N MET A 150 -15.92 1.69 -0.12
CA MET A 150 -16.39 1.17 -1.42
C MET A 150 -17.62 0.27 -1.32
N GLN A 151 -18.16 0.09 -0.13
CA GLN A 151 -19.34 -0.75 0.10
C GLN A 151 -20.60 -0.08 -0.45
N HIS A 152 -21.47 -0.85 -1.09
CA HIS A 152 -22.73 -0.33 -1.62
C HIS A 152 -23.73 0.04 -0.52
N GLN A 153 -23.61 -0.59 0.65
CA GLN A 153 -24.32 -0.24 1.88
C GLN A 153 -23.32 -0.09 3.02
N PRO A 154 -23.41 0.95 3.85
CA PRO A 154 -22.49 1.14 4.96
C PRO A 154 -22.65 0.03 6.00
N PHE A 155 -21.62 -0.75 6.22
CA PHE A 155 -21.55 -1.71 7.32
C PHE A 155 -20.10 -1.87 7.79
N VAL A 156 -19.93 -2.34 9.01
CA VAL A 156 -18.66 -2.73 9.58
C VAL A 156 -18.73 -4.21 9.94
N GLN A 157 -17.75 -4.95 9.50
CA GLN A 157 -17.57 -6.34 9.91
C GLN A 157 -16.45 -6.39 10.94
N TYR A 158 -16.78 -6.93 12.10
CA TYR A 158 -15.84 -7.23 13.16
C TYR A 158 -15.79 -8.74 13.34
N THR A 159 -14.60 -9.27 13.51
CA THR A 159 -14.36 -10.70 13.73
C THR A 159 -13.49 -10.87 14.97
N ASP A 160 -13.91 -11.71 15.91
CA ASP A 160 -13.07 -12.09 17.04
C ASP A 160 -12.01 -13.11 16.61
N ALA A 161 -10.94 -13.20 17.39
CA ALA A 161 -9.96 -14.27 17.24
C ALA A 161 -10.63 -15.64 17.45
N VAL A 162 -10.34 -16.58 16.55
CA VAL A 162 -10.88 -17.95 16.58
C VAL A 162 -10.00 -18.88 17.41
N VAL A 163 -8.70 -18.64 17.37
CA VAL A 163 -7.69 -19.38 18.13
C VAL A 163 -6.79 -18.43 18.91
N PRO A 164 -6.21 -18.84 20.04
CA PRO A 164 -5.25 -18.01 20.74
C PRO A 164 -3.99 -17.81 19.90
N ALA A 165 -3.42 -16.61 19.94
CA ALA A 165 -2.14 -16.34 19.32
C ALA A 165 -1.02 -17.18 19.94
N ALA A 166 -0.08 -17.64 19.13
CA ALA A 166 1.13 -18.26 19.63
C ALA A 166 1.92 -17.24 20.47
N ALA A 167 2.61 -17.72 21.53
CA ALA A 167 3.19 -16.89 22.59
C ALA A 167 4.13 -15.78 22.08
N GLU A 168 4.77 -15.96 20.92
CA GLU A 168 5.73 -15.03 20.35
C GLU A 168 5.11 -14.06 19.34
N ARG A 169 3.84 -14.26 18.96
CA ARG A 169 3.16 -13.41 17.97
C ARG A 169 2.41 -12.27 18.65
N LYS A 170 2.43 -11.11 18.00
CA LYS A 170 1.74 -9.90 18.45
C LYS A 170 0.76 -9.41 17.40
N GLU A 171 -0.29 -8.73 17.84
CA GLU A 171 -1.19 -8.01 16.93
C GLU A 171 -0.41 -6.83 16.30
N GLU A 172 -0.62 -6.61 15.00
CA GLU A 172 -0.01 -5.52 14.24
C GLU A 172 -0.56 -4.14 14.65
#